data_2296e91958ab752d2b1b8033828926df
#
_entry.id   2296e91958ab752d2b1b8033828926df
#
_cell.length_a   1.000
_cell.length_b   1.000
_cell.length_c   1.000
_cell.angle_alpha   90.00
_cell.angle_beta   90.00
_cell.angle_gamma   90.00
#
_symmetry.space_group_name_H-M   'P 1'
#
loop_
_entity.id
_entity.type
_entity.pdbx_description
1 polymer ?
#
loop_
_entity_poly.entity_id
_entity_poly.type
_entity_poly.pdbx_seq_one_letter_code
_entity_poly.pdbx_strand_id
1 'polypeptide(L)'
;MPCSRRTFFLALAVAGPHAGAAPAVQRPQHSSVPGGVALIPLGSANERPVAQQAQLPLLVVGGPAAWTALVGIPLAAPAGTARIEVQAAGALPRSVGFEVWPKKYLEQRLRVAPGQVDLSPADQARYERERAHQRQVMATLSPPLDADTLAMAPPVPGRRSGSFGLRRTFNGQARAPHSGMDIAAPTGTPVRAPLAARVIDTGDYFFNGRTVWLDHGGGLLTLYCHLSEIEVRTGDLLRAGERLGAVGATGRATGPHLHWGVLLNRTMVDPALFLAAGA
;
A
#
# COMPACT_ATOMS: atom_id res chain seq x y z
N MET A 1 -83.64 -11.61 15.14
CA MET A 1 -82.47 -10.94 14.49
C MET A 1 -81.23 -11.42 15.16
N PRO A 2 -80.32 -12.25 14.59
CA PRO A 2 -79.10 -12.72 15.22
C PRO A 2 -77.94 -11.81 14.93
N CYS A 3 -77.28 -11.40 16.01
CA CYS A 3 -76.10 -10.55 16.02
C CYS A 3 -74.83 -11.38 15.70
N SER A 4 -74.15 -11.12 14.58
CA SER A 4 -72.93 -11.81 14.15
C SER A 4 -71.73 -11.19 14.82
N ARG A 5 -71.02 -11.95 15.66
CA ARG A 5 -69.71 -11.59 16.22
C ARG A 5 -68.61 -11.93 15.20
N ARG A 6 -67.95 -10.89 14.65
CA ARG A 6 -66.73 -11.03 13.85
C ARG A 6 -65.52 -11.10 14.78
N THR A 7 -64.87 -12.26 14.80
CA THR A 7 -63.60 -12.46 15.50
C THR A 7 -62.45 -11.94 14.61
N PHE A 8 -61.72 -10.93 15.04
CA PHE A 8 -60.50 -10.49 14.41
C PHE A 8 -59.31 -11.32 14.91
N PHE A 9 -58.69 -12.05 14.02
CA PHE A 9 -57.38 -12.66 14.28
C PHE A 9 -56.28 -11.63 14.01
N LEU A 10 -55.58 -11.23 15.07
CA LEU A 10 -54.39 -10.41 14.99
C LEU A 10 -53.18 -11.32 14.73
N ALA A 11 -52.63 -11.29 13.51
CA ALA A 11 -51.41 -12.02 13.17
C ALA A 11 -50.20 -11.21 13.68
N LEU A 12 -49.54 -11.76 14.69
CA LEU A 12 -48.28 -11.22 15.21
C LEU A 12 -47.15 -11.66 14.25
N ALA A 13 -46.61 -10.71 13.44
CA ALA A 13 -45.44 -10.94 12.64
C ALA A 13 -44.20 -10.86 13.54
N VAL A 14 -43.57 -12.00 13.82
CA VAL A 14 -42.27 -12.08 14.49
C VAL A 14 -41.20 -11.71 13.49
N ALA A 15 -40.67 -10.47 13.56
CA ALA A 15 -39.49 -10.07 12.80
C ALA A 15 -38.27 -10.77 13.44
N GLY A 16 -37.71 -11.74 12.76
CA GLY A 16 -36.44 -12.36 13.14
C GLY A 16 -35.28 -11.37 13.01
N PRO A 17 -34.22 -11.52 13.83
CA PRO A 17 -33.06 -10.65 13.72
C PRO A 17 -32.40 -10.81 12.34
N HIS A 18 -32.40 -9.74 11.56
CA HIS A 18 -31.56 -9.68 10.35
C HIS A 18 -30.10 -9.65 10.83
N ALA A 19 -29.40 -10.76 10.65
CA ALA A 19 -27.95 -10.80 10.79
C ALA A 19 -27.40 -9.88 9.69
N GLY A 20 -27.07 -8.65 10.04
CA GLY A 20 -26.40 -7.71 9.17
C GLY A 20 -25.06 -8.33 8.74
N ALA A 21 -24.88 -8.52 7.42
CA ALA A 21 -23.57 -8.92 6.88
C ALA A 21 -22.54 -7.89 7.34
N ALA A 22 -21.44 -8.36 7.95
CA ALA A 22 -20.34 -7.48 8.30
C ALA A 22 -19.90 -6.70 7.04
N PRO A 23 -19.59 -5.40 7.16
CA PRO A 23 -19.19 -4.60 6.01
C PRO A 23 -17.98 -5.25 5.33
N ALA A 24 -18.05 -5.39 4.00
CA ALA A 24 -16.96 -5.97 3.23
C ALA A 24 -15.74 -5.03 3.32
N VAL A 25 -14.57 -5.57 3.68
CA VAL A 25 -13.31 -4.82 3.70
C VAL A 25 -13.09 -4.15 2.34
N GLN A 26 -12.97 -2.82 2.33
CA GLN A 26 -12.62 -2.11 1.10
C GLN A 26 -11.18 -2.45 0.73
N ARG A 27 -10.99 -2.99 -0.47
CA ARG A 27 -9.71 -3.50 -0.97
C ARG A 27 -9.09 -2.52 -1.96
N PRO A 28 -7.76 -2.58 -2.18
CA PRO A 28 -7.14 -1.86 -3.30
C PRO A 28 -7.70 -2.36 -4.64
N GLN A 29 -7.48 -1.58 -5.69
CA GLN A 29 -7.88 -1.97 -7.04
C GLN A 29 -7.04 -3.16 -7.52
N HIS A 30 -7.70 -4.16 -8.12
CA HIS A 30 -7.01 -5.29 -8.73
C HIS A 30 -6.26 -4.81 -9.99
N SER A 31 -4.96 -5.10 -10.04
CA SER A 31 -4.10 -4.80 -11.19
C SER A 31 -2.97 -5.83 -11.24
N SER A 32 -3.21 -6.95 -11.91
CA SER A 32 -2.26 -8.07 -12.00
C SER A 32 -1.23 -7.82 -13.11
N VAL A 33 -0.38 -6.81 -12.89
CA VAL A 33 0.70 -6.40 -13.80
C VAL A 33 1.97 -6.11 -13.00
N PRO A 34 3.17 -6.06 -13.59
CA PRO A 34 4.38 -5.61 -12.88
C PRO A 34 4.15 -4.27 -12.19
N GLY A 35 4.47 -4.16 -10.90
CA GLY A 35 4.20 -2.98 -10.07
C GLY A 35 2.77 -2.85 -9.55
N GLY A 36 1.89 -3.79 -9.85
CA GLY A 36 0.50 -3.80 -9.42
C GLY A 36 0.24 -4.69 -8.20
N VAL A 37 -1.04 -4.91 -7.93
CA VAL A 37 -1.55 -5.76 -6.84
C VAL A 37 -2.54 -6.77 -7.41
N ALA A 38 -2.26 -8.06 -7.25
CA ALA A 38 -3.23 -9.10 -7.56
C ALA A 38 -4.08 -9.42 -6.33
N LEU A 39 -5.41 -9.43 -6.51
CA LEU A 39 -6.37 -9.89 -5.52
C LEU A 39 -6.75 -11.32 -5.87
N ILE A 40 -6.35 -12.28 -5.02
CA ILE A 40 -6.53 -13.71 -5.26
C ILE A 40 -7.62 -14.23 -4.34
N PRO A 41 -8.81 -14.62 -4.85
CA PRO A 41 -9.87 -15.23 -4.04
C PRO A 41 -9.39 -16.55 -3.45
N LEU A 42 -9.56 -16.71 -2.14
CA LEU A 42 -9.20 -17.95 -1.43
C LEU A 42 -10.41 -18.84 -1.12
N GLY A 43 -11.63 -18.29 -1.27
CA GLY A 43 -12.88 -18.97 -0.93
C GLY A 43 -13.29 -18.76 0.53
N SER A 44 -14.26 -19.57 1.00
CA SER A 44 -14.74 -19.58 2.38
C SER A 44 -13.87 -20.45 3.27
N ALA A 45 -13.64 -20.00 4.50
CA ALA A 45 -13.00 -20.77 5.56
C ALA A 45 -13.39 -20.15 6.91
N ASN A 46 -13.60 -20.96 7.95
CA ASN A 46 -13.98 -20.46 9.28
C ASN A 46 -12.90 -19.57 9.90
N GLU A 47 -11.64 -19.89 9.64
CA GLU A 47 -10.47 -19.14 10.08
C GLU A 47 -9.75 -18.51 8.87
N ARG A 48 -9.01 -17.43 9.12
CA ARG A 48 -8.20 -16.76 8.08
C ARG A 48 -7.15 -17.72 7.53
N PRO A 49 -7.19 -18.05 6.23
CA PRO A 49 -6.16 -18.89 5.61
C PRO A 49 -4.79 -18.21 5.66
N VAL A 50 -3.74 -19.01 5.77
CA VAL A 50 -2.37 -18.54 5.56
C VAL A 50 -2.08 -18.61 4.06
N ALA A 51 -1.56 -17.52 3.50
CA ALA A 51 -1.10 -17.46 2.13
C ALA A 51 0.35 -16.98 2.08
N GLN A 52 1.15 -17.53 1.18
CA GLN A 52 2.56 -17.14 1.01
C GLN A 52 3.00 -17.24 -0.45
N GLN A 53 4.00 -16.44 -0.81
CA GLN A 53 4.70 -16.53 -2.08
C GLN A 53 6.21 -16.60 -1.81
N ALA A 54 6.88 -17.66 -2.30
CA ALA A 54 8.31 -17.90 -2.03
C ALA A 54 8.66 -17.72 -0.54
N GLN A 55 7.89 -18.33 0.37
CA GLN A 55 8.00 -18.26 1.84
C GLN A 55 7.72 -16.86 2.45
N LEU A 56 7.38 -15.86 1.67
CA LEU A 56 6.97 -14.56 2.15
C LEU A 56 5.47 -14.57 2.47
N PRO A 57 5.05 -14.30 3.72
CA PRO A 57 3.64 -14.20 4.07
C PRO A 57 2.94 -13.10 3.28
N LEU A 58 1.71 -13.37 2.86
CA LEU A 58 0.86 -12.43 2.15
C LEU A 58 -0.23 -11.88 3.07
N LEU A 59 -0.64 -10.64 2.83
CA LEU A 59 -1.78 -10.05 3.51
C LEU A 59 -3.07 -10.75 3.03
N VAL A 60 -3.79 -11.36 3.97
CA VAL A 60 -5.10 -11.99 3.71
C VAL A 60 -6.18 -11.20 4.43
N VAL A 61 -7.18 -10.76 3.70
CA VAL A 61 -8.31 -9.95 4.20
C VAL A 61 -9.65 -10.56 3.83
N GLY A 62 -10.69 -10.17 4.54
CA GLY A 62 -12.04 -10.67 4.34
C GLY A 62 -12.61 -11.27 5.61
N GLY A 63 -13.45 -12.28 5.45
CA GLY A 63 -14.10 -12.97 6.55
C GLY A 63 -14.46 -14.40 6.16
N PRO A 64 -15.15 -15.15 7.07
CA PRO A 64 -15.45 -16.57 6.88
C PRO A 64 -16.15 -16.91 5.56
N ALA A 65 -16.97 -16.01 5.02
CA ALA A 65 -17.66 -16.21 3.75
C ALA A 65 -16.74 -16.07 2.53
N ALA A 66 -15.72 -15.17 2.59
CA ALA A 66 -14.83 -14.92 1.46
C ALA A 66 -13.52 -14.28 1.90
N TRP A 67 -12.43 -15.04 1.81
CA TRP A 67 -11.06 -14.55 2.03
C TRP A 67 -10.38 -14.19 0.71
N THR A 68 -9.48 -13.23 0.74
CA THR A 68 -8.70 -12.77 -0.41
C THR A 68 -7.25 -12.52 0.02
N ALA A 69 -6.30 -13.12 -0.70
CA ALA A 69 -4.88 -12.77 -0.57
C ALA A 69 -4.55 -11.59 -1.48
N LEU A 70 -3.75 -10.65 -0.96
CA LEU A 70 -3.20 -9.52 -1.68
C LEU A 70 -1.74 -9.81 -2.01
N VAL A 71 -1.40 -9.76 -3.31
CA VAL A 71 -0.04 -10.04 -3.80
C VAL A 71 0.53 -8.79 -4.45
N GLY A 72 1.58 -8.22 -3.85
CA GLY A 72 2.37 -7.17 -4.48
C GLY A 72 3.23 -7.76 -5.59
N ILE A 73 3.13 -7.24 -6.81
CA ILE A 73 3.87 -7.73 -7.97
C ILE A 73 5.07 -6.82 -8.25
N PRO A 74 6.33 -7.32 -8.17
CA PRO A 74 7.50 -6.50 -8.43
C PRO A 74 7.47 -5.87 -9.83
N LEU A 75 8.01 -4.64 -9.97
CA LEU A 75 8.17 -3.99 -11.28
C LEU A 75 9.01 -4.82 -12.27
N ALA A 76 9.90 -5.65 -11.77
CA ALA A 76 10.75 -6.54 -12.57
C ALA A 76 10.11 -7.91 -12.83
N ALA A 77 8.88 -8.16 -12.34
CA ALA A 77 8.22 -9.45 -12.56
C ALA A 77 7.98 -9.69 -14.05
N PRO A 78 8.29 -10.90 -14.56
CA PRO A 78 7.92 -11.26 -15.92
C PRO A 78 6.39 -11.40 -16.04
N ALA A 79 5.88 -11.18 -17.26
CA ALA A 79 4.52 -11.58 -17.60
C ALA A 79 4.40 -13.11 -17.64
N GLY A 80 3.21 -13.64 -17.34
CA GLY A 80 2.92 -15.07 -17.31
C GLY A 80 2.32 -15.53 -15.99
N THR A 81 2.22 -16.84 -15.81
CA THR A 81 1.59 -17.43 -14.62
C THR A 81 2.51 -17.36 -13.41
N ALA A 82 2.04 -16.70 -12.35
CA ALA A 82 2.63 -16.74 -11.00
C ALA A 82 1.80 -17.62 -10.07
N ARG A 83 2.34 -18.00 -8.92
CA ARG A 83 1.67 -18.89 -7.96
C ARG A 83 1.86 -18.39 -6.54
N ILE A 84 0.86 -18.68 -5.72
CA ILE A 84 0.92 -18.57 -4.26
C ILE A 84 0.59 -19.91 -3.64
N GLU A 85 1.05 -20.15 -2.43
CA GLU A 85 0.66 -21.31 -1.61
C GLU A 85 -0.34 -20.85 -0.57
N VAL A 86 -1.38 -21.65 -0.38
CA VAL A 86 -2.50 -21.35 0.52
C VAL A 86 -2.76 -22.54 1.40
N GLN A 87 -2.91 -22.30 2.70
CA GLN A 87 -3.30 -23.31 3.68
C GLN A 87 -4.43 -22.77 4.56
N ALA A 88 -5.58 -23.44 4.51
CA ALA A 88 -6.66 -23.23 5.46
C ALA A 88 -6.53 -24.21 6.64
N ALA A 89 -7.11 -23.86 7.79
CA ALA A 89 -7.12 -24.74 8.97
C ALA A 89 -7.75 -26.10 8.62
N GLY A 90 -7.06 -27.19 9.00
CA GLY A 90 -7.50 -28.55 8.75
C GLY A 90 -7.44 -29.02 7.29
N ALA A 91 -6.93 -28.22 6.34
CA ALA A 91 -6.79 -28.58 4.94
C ALA A 91 -5.32 -28.78 4.54
N LEU A 92 -5.08 -29.55 3.47
CA LEU A 92 -3.76 -29.65 2.88
C LEU A 92 -3.38 -28.33 2.16
N PRO A 93 -2.09 -27.96 2.14
CA PRO A 93 -1.62 -26.82 1.36
C PRO A 93 -1.97 -27.00 -0.13
N ARG A 94 -2.38 -25.90 -0.77
CA ARG A 94 -2.68 -25.89 -2.21
C ARG A 94 -1.99 -24.73 -2.91
N SER A 95 -1.61 -24.96 -4.15
CA SER A 95 -1.05 -23.91 -5.01
C SER A 95 -2.16 -23.24 -5.80
N VAL A 96 -2.20 -21.90 -5.80
CA VAL A 96 -3.15 -21.09 -6.57
C VAL A 96 -2.40 -20.26 -7.59
N GLY A 97 -2.68 -20.48 -8.87
CA GLY A 97 -2.10 -19.73 -9.98
C GLY A 97 -2.85 -18.43 -10.24
N PHE A 98 -2.15 -17.41 -10.72
CA PHE A 98 -2.72 -16.18 -11.25
C PHE A 98 -1.85 -15.63 -12.38
N GLU A 99 -2.45 -14.90 -13.31
CA GLU A 99 -1.72 -14.34 -14.46
C GLU A 99 -1.21 -12.94 -14.12
N VAL A 100 0.05 -12.69 -14.50
CA VAL A 100 0.68 -11.35 -14.54
C VAL A 100 0.69 -10.88 -15.97
N TRP A 101 -0.11 -9.85 -16.29
CA TRP A 101 -0.22 -9.29 -17.61
C TRP A 101 0.91 -8.30 -17.90
N PRO A 102 1.41 -8.21 -19.14
CA PRO A 102 2.47 -7.26 -19.47
C PRO A 102 1.97 -5.81 -19.35
N LYS A 103 2.80 -4.93 -18.77
CA LYS A 103 2.55 -3.49 -18.69
C LYS A 103 3.78 -2.72 -19.16
N LYS A 104 3.59 -1.77 -20.06
CA LYS A 104 4.62 -0.80 -20.45
C LYS A 104 4.47 0.46 -19.61
N TYR A 105 5.56 0.89 -19.00
CA TYR A 105 5.65 2.15 -18.28
C TYR A 105 6.24 3.24 -19.15
N LEU A 106 5.86 4.49 -18.89
CA LEU A 106 6.41 5.65 -19.58
C LEU A 106 7.91 5.74 -19.36
N GLU A 107 8.65 6.17 -20.37
CA GLU A 107 10.08 6.44 -20.31
C GLU A 107 10.33 7.93 -20.54
N GLN A 108 11.14 8.52 -19.67
CA GLN A 108 11.58 9.90 -19.76
C GLN A 108 13.10 9.94 -19.93
N ARG A 109 13.56 10.46 -21.05
CA ARG A 109 14.99 10.66 -21.33
C ARG A 109 15.35 12.10 -21.10
N LEU A 110 16.27 12.34 -20.19
CA LEU A 110 16.68 13.67 -19.77
C LEU A 110 18.19 13.84 -19.98
N ARG A 111 18.60 15.04 -20.41
CA ARG A 111 19.98 15.48 -20.38
C ARG A 111 20.18 16.34 -19.14
N VAL A 112 21.12 15.96 -18.30
CA VAL A 112 21.44 16.67 -17.05
C VAL A 112 22.94 16.93 -16.95
N ALA A 113 23.37 17.86 -16.12
CA ALA A 113 24.78 18.11 -15.90
C ALA A 113 25.50 16.86 -15.37
N PRO A 114 26.73 16.56 -15.79
CA PRO A 114 27.45 15.33 -15.43
C PRO A 114 27.50 15.07 -13.91
N GLY A 115 27.77 16.07 -13.09
CA GLY A 115 27.83 15.95 -11.63
C GLY A 115 26.52 15.62 -10.92
N GLN A 116 25.39 15.61 -11.64
CA GLN A 116 24.10 15.17 -11.10
C GLN A 116 23.88 13.65 -11.28
N VAL A 117 24.77 12.98 -11.98
CA VAL A 117 24.64 11.57 -12.33
C VAL A 117 25.52 10.70 -11.44
N ASP A 118 26.73 11.14 -11.15
CA ASP A 118 27.72 10.39 -10.41
C ASP A 118 27.85 10.94 -8.97
N LEU A 119 27.80 10.04 -7.99
CA LEU A 119 27.96 10.39 -6.57
C LEU A 119 29.44 10.50 -6.23
N SER A 120 29.76 11.39 -5.29
CA SER A 120 31.07 11.37 -4.64
C SER A 120 31.25 10.06 -3.86
N PRO A 121 32.52 9.61 -3.61
CA PRO A 121 32.74 8.40 -2.78
C PRO A 121 32.08 8.49 -1.39
N ALA A 122 32.04 9.68 -0.78
CA ALA A 122 31.40 9.91 0.51
C ALA A 122 29.89 9.75 0.43
N ASP A 123 29.24 10.32 -0.60
CA ASP A 123 27.81 10.20 -0.83
C ASP A 123 27.40 8.78 -1.19
N GLN A 124 28.23 8.09 -1.98
CA GLN A 124 28.01 6.67 -2.29
C GLN A 124 28.04 5.81 -1.01
N ALA A 125 29.03 6.01 -0.15
CA ALA A 125 29.12 5.28 1.11
C ALA A 125 27.95 5.61 2.06
N ARG A 126 27.48 6.88 2.09
CA ARG A 126 26.26 7.29 2.82
C ARG A 126 25.05 6.53 2.27
N TYR A 127 24.82 6.59 0.97
CA TYR A 127 23.70 5.94 0.30
C TYR A 127 23.67 4.42 0.54
N GLU A 128 24.82 3.76 0.51
CA GLU A 128 24.89 2.31 0.73
C GLU A 128 24.48 1.91 2.16
N ARG A 129 24.94 2.66 3.17
CA ARG A 129 24.50 2.47 4.57
C ARG A 129 23.00 2.70 4.73
N GLU A 130 22.48 3.80 4.17
CA GLU A 130 21.05 4.14 4.23
C GLU A 130 20.20 3.11 3.50
N ARG A 131 20.66 2.64 2.35
CA ARG A 131 19.99 1.56 1.60
C ARG A 131 19.94 0.24 2.37
N ALA A 132 20.98 -0.09 3.12
CA ALA A 132 21.00 -1.28 3.98
C ALA A 132 19.97 -1.14 5.11
N HIS A 133 19.91 0.01 5.77
CA HIS A 133 18.92 0.31 6.81
C HIS A 133 17.49 0.26 6.25
N GLN A 134 17.22 0.97 5.15
CA GLN A 134 15.88 0.98 4.55
C GLN A 134 15.40 -0.42 4.14
N ARG A 135 16.31 -1.32 3.69
CA ARG A 135 15.95 -2.73 3.43
C ARG A 135 15.47 -3.46 4.69
N GLN A 136 16.04 -3.15 5.86
CA GLN A 136 15.57 -3.70 7.13
C GLN A 136 14.18 -3.16 7.48
N VAL A 137 13.95 -1.85 7.32
CA VAL A 137 12.63 -1.23 7.50
C VAL A 137 11.59 -1.87 6.57
N MET A 138 11.91 -2.02 5.28
CA MET A 138 11.04 -2.67 4.29
C MET A 138 10.79 -4.16 4.58
N ALA A 139 11.61 -4.80 5.39
CA ALA A 139 11.42 -6.18 5.80
C ALA A 139 10.45 -6.34 6.98
N THR A 140 9.98 -5.23 7.57
CA THR A 140 9.01 -5.25 8.68
C THR A 140 7.77 -6.05 8.29
N LEU A 141 7.37 -6.94 9.19
CA LEU A 141 6.18 -7.76 9.06
C LEU A 141 5.53 -7.87 10.44
N SER A 142 4.53 -7.07 10.68
CA SER A 142 3.70 -7.13 11.89
C SER A 142 2.43 -7.95 11.64
N PRO A 143 1.73 -8.38 12.68
CA PRO A 143 0.42 -9.00 12.52
C PRO A 143 -0.51 -8.12 11.70
N PRO A 144 -1.40 -8.71 10.88
CA PRO A 144 -2.40 -7.95 10.14
C PRO A 144 -3.26 -7.13 11.10
N LEU A 145 -3.51 -5.87 10.76
CA LEU A 145 -4.53 -5.08 11.44
C LEU A 145 -5.91 -5.64 11.03
N ASP A 146 -6.83 -5.74 12.00
CA ASP A 146 -8.24 -5.96 11.71
C ASP A 146 -8.81 -4.60 11.27
N ALA A 147 -8.57 -4.25 10.00
CA ALA A 147 -9.03 -3.01 9.42
C ALA A 147 -10.27 -3.26 8.56
N ASP A 148 -11.28 -2.42 8.72
CA ASP A 148 -12.50 -2.44 7.89
C ASP A 148 -12.23 -1.97 6.46
N THR A 149 -11.08 -1.35 6.22
CA THR A 149 -10.71 -0.80 4.91
C THR A 149 -9.20 -0.79 4.69
N LEU A 150 -8.79 -1.06 3.47
CA LEU A 150 -7.46 -0.79 2.93
C LEU A 150 -7.48 0.36 1.90
N ALA A 151 -8.65 0.98 1.68
CA ALA A 151 -8.75 2.17 0.84
C ALA A 151 -8.18 3.37 1.59
N MET A 152 -7.22 4.04 0.96
CA MET A 152 -6.45 5.13 1.54
C MET A 152 -6.98 6.48 1.06
N ALA A 153 -7.06 7.45 1.98
CA ALA A 153 -7.18 8.84 1.59
C ALA A 153 -5.84 9.34 1.04
N PRO A 154 -5.83 10.31 0.10
CA PRO A 154 -4.59 10.98 -0.29
C PRO A 154 -3.89 11.56 0.95
N PRO A 155 -2.58 11.30 1.16
CA PRO A 155 -1.86 11.78 2.34
C PRO A 155 -1.68 13.31 2.35
N VAL A 156 -1.84 13.94 1.20
CA VAL A 156 -1.77 15.39 1.00
C VAL A 156 -2.68 15.81 -0.15
N PRO A 157 -3.35 16.97 -0.06
CA PRO A 157 -4.06 17.52 -1.22
C PRO A 157 -3.05 18.00 -2.26
N GLY A 158 -3.32 17.78 -3.54
CA GLY A 158 -2.45 18.24 -4.62
C GLY A 158 -2.61 17.47 -5.91
N ARG A 159 -1.97 17.98 -6.98
CA ARG A 159 -1.97 17.33 -8.28
C ARG A 159 -0.87 16.26 -8.33
N ARG A 160 -1.20 15.09 -8.86
CA ARG A 160 -0.18 14.05 -9.15
C ARG A 160 0.80 14.58 -10.19
N SER A 161 2.08 14.67 -9.83
CA SER A 161 3.16 15.23 -10.66
C SER A 161 4.15 14.19 -11.15
N GLY A 162 4.20 13.02 -10.53
CA GLY A 162 5.01 11.87 -10.91
C GLY A 162 4.27 10.55 -10.68
N SER A 163 4.30 9.67 -11.68
CA SER A 163 3.61 8.38 -11.62
C SER A 163 4.56 7.26 -11.21
N PHE A 164 4.03 6.27 -10.52
CA PHE A 164 4.73 5.01 -10.24
C PHE A 164 5.18 4.32 -11.53
N GLY A 165 6.35 3.71 -11.51
CA GLY A 165 6.89 2.95 -12.63
C GLY A 165 7.53 3.79 -13.74
N LEU A 166 7.48 5.13 -13.67
CA LEU A 166 8.14 5.99 -14.65
C LEU A 166 9.64 5.67 -14.72
N ARG A 167 10.10 5.27 -15.90
CA ARG A 167 11.51 4.98 -16.17
C ARG A 167 12.22 6.27 -16.58
N ARG A 168 13.35 6.57 -15.94
CA ARG A 168 14.17 7.74 -16.25
C ARG A 168 15.54 7.29 -16.75
N THR A 169 15.98 7.89 -17.86
CA THR A 169 17.32 7.71 -18.41
C THR A 169 18.01 9.08 -18.42
N PHE A 170 19.11 9.22 -17.68
CA PHE A 170 19.90 10.45 -17.61
C PHE A 170 21.18 10.28 -18.42
N ASN A 171 21.39 11.11 -19.42
CA ASN A 171 22.58 11.06 -20.28
C ASN A 171 22.85 9.64 -20.85
N GLY A 172 21.79 8.89 -21.19
CA GLY A 172 21.89 7.51 -21.67
C GLY A 172 22.00 6.45 -20.58
N GLN A 173 22.17 6.82 -19.30
CA GLN A 173 22.24 5.89 -18.16
C GLN A 173 20.85 5.65 -17.57
N ALA A 174 20.39 4.38 -17.57
CA ALA A 174 19.14 4.01 -16.97
C ALA A 174 19.19 4.21 -15.43
N ARG A 175 18.13 4.73 -14.87
CA ARG A 175 17.93 4.88 -13.43
C ARG A 175 16.88 3.89 -12.92
N ALA A 176 16.88 3.64 -11.61
CA ALA A 176 15.81 2.87 -10.99
C ALA A 176 14.46 3.52 -11.33
N PRO A 177 13.44 2.74 -11.69
CA PRO A 177 12.11 3.25 -11.93
C PRO A 177 11.57 3.98 -10.70
N HIS A 178 10.68 4.96 -10.92
CA HIS A 178 10.01 5.68 -9.85
C HIS A 178 9.18 4.73 -9.00
N SER A 179 9.48 4.61 -7.72
CA SER A 179 8.90 3.59 -6.82
C SER A 179 7.70 4.07 -6.03
N GLY A 180 7.18 5.27 -6.32
CA GLY A 180 6.03 5.86 -5.63
C GLY A 180 5.23 6.78 -6.53
N MET A 181 4.47 7.65 -5.92
CA MET A 181 3.68 8.70 -6.56
C MET A 181 4.14 10.05 -6.01
N ASP A 182 4.40 11.01 -6.90
CA ASP A 182 4.68 12.38 -6.49
C ASP A 182 3.40 13.21 -6.52
N ILE A 183 3.14 13.94 -5.43
CA ILE A 183 2.01 14.84 -5.28
C ILE A 183 2.55 16.25 -5.04
N ALA A 184 2.38 17.13 -6.03
CA ALA A 184 2.82 18.52 -5.94
C ALA A 184 1.95 19.27 -4.92
N ALA A 185 2.59 19.85 -3.92
CA ALA A 185 1.96 20.67 -2.90
C ALA A 185 2.98 21.69 -2.34
N PRO A 186 2.55 22.86 -1.88
CA PRO A 186 3.45 23.85 -1.28
C PRO A 186 4.18 23.31 -0.06
N THR A 187 5.41 23.79 0.17
CA THR A 187 6.13 23.52 1.42
C THR A 187 5.29 23.91 2.63
N GLY A 188 5.28 23.08 3.67
CA GLY A 188 4.49 23.28 4.87
C GLY A 188 3.08 22.69 4.81
N THR A 189 2.62 22.20 3.63
CA THR A 189 1.32 21.50 3.53
C THR A 189 1.31 20.27 4.44
N PRO A 190 0.32 20.10 5.36
CA PRO A 190 0.26 18.97 6.27
C PRO A 190 0.17 17.62 5.52
N VAL A 191 1.04 16.69 5.92
CA VAL A 191 1.01 15.29 5.46
C VAL A 191 0.36 14.42 6.53
N ARG A 192 -0.59 13.58 6.14
CA ARG A 192 -1.42 12.78 7.05
C ARG A 192 -1.31 11.29 6.79
N ALA A 193 -1.43 10.50 7.84
CA ALA A 193 -1.51 9.05 7.75
C ALA A 193 -2.82 8.63 7.03
N PRO A 194 -2.77 7.84 5.94
CA PRO A 194 -3.97 7.47 5.18
C PRO A 194 -4.82 6.40 5.87
N LEU A 195 -4.23 5.63 6.77
CA LEU A 195 -4.84 4.59 7.61
C LEU A 195 -4.18 4.63 8.98
N ALA A 196 -4.78 3.94 9.96
CA ALA A 196 -4.12 3.67 11.24
C ALA A 196 -2.79 2.95 11.01
N ALA A 197 -1.75 3.32 11.77
CA ALA A 197 -0.40 2.80 11.56
C ALA A 197 0.48 2.96 12.80
N ARG A 198 1.58 2.22 12.81
CA ARG A 198 2.73 2.48 13.67
C ARG A 198 3.84 3.15 12.87
N VAL A 199 4.45 4.19 13.41
CA VAL A 199 5.69 4.74 12.85
C VAL A 199 6.82 3.75 13.11
N ILE A 200 7.45 3.23 12.05
CA ILE A 200 8.51 2.23 12.17
C ILE A 200 9.90 2.80 11.88
N ASP A 201 9.97 3.96 11.21
CA ASP A 201 11.25 4.62 10.96
C ASP A 201 11.04 6.09 10.65
N THR A 202 11.98 6.92 11.07
CA THR A 202 12.10 8.34 10.71
C THR A 202 13.57 8.69 10.51
N GLY A 203 13.89 9.47 9.47
CA GLY A 203 15.29 9.85 9.20
C GLY A 203 15.44 10.93 8.16
N ASP A 204 16.70 11.31 7.92
CA ASP A 204 17.11 12.17 6.81
C ASP A 204 18.07 11.40 5.91
N TYR A 205 17.57 10.99 4.75
CA TYR A 205 18.27 10.14 3.80
C TYR A 205 18.75 10.93 2.59
N PHE A 206 19.86 10.53 2.02
CA PHE A 206 20.52 11.25 0.92
C PHE A 206 19.58 11.54 -0.26
N PHE A 207 18.85 10.52 -0.73
CA PHE A 207 17.91 10.71 -1.83
C PHE A 207 16.52 11.12 -1.37
N ASN A 208 15.99 10.50 -0.32
CA ASN A 208 14.62 10.69 0.13
C ASN A 208 14.43 11.96 0.97
N GLY A 209 15.52 12.53 1.50
CA GLY A 209 15.46 13.63 2.47
C GLY A 209 14.77 13.18 3.75
N ARG A 210 14.12 14.09 4.45
CA ARG A 210 13.34 13.79 5.65
C ARG A 210 12.19 12.86 5.30
N THR A 211 12.17 11.74 5.98
CA THR A 211 11.37 10.55 5.60
C THR A 211 10.68 9.97 6.83
N VAL A 212 9.46 9.48 6.62
CA VAL A 212 8.70 8.68 7.59
C VAL A 212 8.26 7.38 6.91
N TRP A 213 8.39 6.27 7.64
CA TRP A 213 7.80 4.98 7.28
C TRP A 213 6.71 4.60 8.27
N LEU A 214 5.56 4.18 7.74
CA LEU A 214 4.44 3.68 8.52
C LEU A 214 4.19 2.20 8.23
N ASP A 215 3.85 1.44 9.27
CA ASP A 215 3.40 0.05 9.20
C ASP A 215 1.91 -0.04 9.52
N HIS A 216 1.14 -0.54 8.55
CA HIS A 216 -0.31 -0.76 8.63
C HIS A 216 -0.66 -2.23 8.95
N GLY A 217 0.34 -3.07 9.25
CA GLY A 217 0.17 -4.49 9.50
C GLY A 217 0.12 -5.37 8.26
N GLY A 218 0.37 -6.67 8.43
CA GLY A 218 0.31 -7.66 7.36
C GLY A 218 1.30 -7.45 6.21
N GLY A 219 2.38 -6.69 6.43
CA GLY A 219 3.35 -6.34 5.40
C GLY A 219 2.91 -5.22 4.46
N LEU A 220 1.89 -4.45 4.85
CA LEU A 220 1.49 -3.20 4.19
C LEU A 220 2.17 -2.01 4.87
N LEU A 221 3.12 -1.38 4.17
CA LEU A 221 3.84 -0.21 4.66
C LEU A 221 3.61 0.98 3.73
N THR A 222 3.75 2.20 4.27
CA THR A 222 3.78 3.44 3.46
C THR A 222 4.99 4.29 3.77
N LEU A 223 5.44 5.04 2.77
CA LEU A 223 6.65 5.86 2.76
C LEU A 223 6.33 7.29 2.37
N TYR A 224 6.88 8.25 3.11
CA TYR A 224 6.70 9.69 2.92
C TYR A 224 8.07 10.36 2.87
N CYS A 225 8.43 10.94 1.72
CA CYS A 225 9.73 11.55 1.52
C CYS A 225 9.66 13.06 1.24
N HIS A 226 10.84 13.68 1.23
CA HIS A 226 11.07 15.10 0.92
C HIS A 226 10.40 16.06 1.91
N LEU A 227 10.10 15.60 3.13
CA LEU A 227 9.41 16.40 4.13
C LEU A 227 10.24 17.62 4.55
N SER A 228 9.58 18.74 4.83
CA SER A 228 10.20 19.91 5.48
C SER A 228 10.29 19.71 7.00
N GLU A 229 9.39 18.92 7.56
CA GLU A 229 9.29 18.66 8.98
C GLU A 229 8.74 17.25 9.23
N ILE A 230 9.29 16.55 10.24
CA ILE A 230 8.80 15.29 10.80
C ILE A 230 8.23 15.60 12.17
N GLU A 231 6.95 15.26 12.41
CA GLU A 231 6.23 15.58 13.66
C GLU A 231 5.96 14.35 14.52
N VAL A 232 6.48 13.21 14.11
CA VAL A 232 6.28 11.91 14.76
C VAL A 232 7.63 11.25 15.05
N ARG A 233 7.63 10.24 15.92
CA ARG A 233 8.80 9.46 16.29
C ARG A 233 8.55 7.98 16.06
N THR A 234 9.61 7.23 15.80
CA THR A 234 9.54 5.76 15.73
C THR A 234 8.91 5.20 17.02
N GLY A 235 7.89 4.35 16.83
CA GLY A 235 7.08 3.77 17.89
C GLY A 235 5.70 4.41 18.06
N ASP A 236 5.49 5.64 17.60
CA ASP A 236 4.19 6.32 17.70
C ASP A 236 3.10 5.54 16.96
N LEU A 237 1.89 5.57 17.53
CA LEU A 237 0.68 5.03 16.92
C LEU A 237 -0.15 6.19 16.35
N LEU A 238 -0.48 6.11 15.08
CA LEU A 238 -1.28 7.11 14.38
C LEU A 238 -2.64 6.54 14.01
N ARG A 239 -3.68 7.34 14.15
CA ARG A 239 -4.99 7.09 13.55
C ARG A 239 -4.99 7.59 12.11
N ALA A 240 -5.93 7.08 11.31
CA ALA A 240 -6.19 7.64 9.99
C ALA A 240 -6.48 9.16 10.08
N GLY A 241 -5.84 9.96 9.20
CA GLY A 241 -5.97 11.42 9.17
C GLY A 241 -5.04 12.18 10.13
N GLU A 242 -4.35 11.53 11.06
CA GLU A 242 -3.38 12.19 11.95
C GLU A 242 -2.17 12.70 11.16
N ARG A 243 -1.68 13.87 11.56
CA ARG A 243 -0.55 14.53 10.93
C ARG A 243 0.76 13.84 11.31
N LEU A 244 1.64 13.63 10.31
CA LEU A 244 2.94 13.00 10.53
C LEU A 244 4.12 13.93 10.17
N GLY A 245 3.84 15.05 9.49
CA GLY A 245 4.83 16.02 9.07
C GLY A 245 4.28 16.99 8.03
N ALA A 246 5.16 17.64 7.30
CA ALA A 246 4.81 18.63 6.29
C ALA A 246 5.60 18.44 4.99
N VAL A 247 4.99 18.76 3.85
CA VAL A 247 5.62 18.74 2.52
C VAL A 247 6.83 19.66 2.51
N GLY A 248 7.88 19.25 1.83
CA GLY A 248 9.08 20.02 1.60
C GLY A 248 9.75 19.72 0.27
N ALA A 249 11.06 19.90 0.24
CA ALA A 249 11.92 19.61 -0.91
C ALA A 249 13.31 19.13 -0.43
N THR A 250 13.37 18.41 0.70
CA THR A 250 14.62 17.86 1.25
C THR A 250 15.11 16.66 0.44
N GLY A 251 16.37 16.30 0.57
CA GLY A 251 16.97 15.23 -0.24
C GLY A 251 17.11 15.64 -1.71
N ARG A 252 16.92 14.68 -2.62
CA ARG A 252 17.08 14.91 -4.06
C ARG A 252 15.73 15.21 -4.73
N ALA A 253 15.19 16.40 -4.47
CA ALA A 253 13.94 16.89 -5.04
C ALA A 253 14.21 18.08 -5.99
N THR A 254 13.38 18.25 -7.01
CA THR A 254 13.45 19.37 -7.96
C THR A 254 12.55 20.53 -7.59
N GLY A 255 11.71 20.38 -6.58
CA GLY A 255 10.78 21.36 -6.06
C GLY A 255 9.87 20.76 -5.00
N PRO A 256 9.02 21.57 -4.34
CA PRO A 256 8.16 21.10 -3.28
C PRO A 256 7.13 20.06 -3.76
N HIS A 257 7.17 18.88 -3.17
CA HIS A 257 6.22 17.79 -3.40
C HIS A 257 6.34 16.73 -2.28
N LEU A 258 5.31 15.91 -2.14
CA LEU A 258 5.40 14.66 -1.39
C LEU A 258 5.70 13.53 -2.36
N HIS A 259 6.77 12.77 -2.13
CA HIS A 259 6.92 11.45 -2.69
C HIS A 259 6.26 10.44 -1.73
N TRP A 260 5.20 9.77 -2.20
CA TRP A 260 4.43 8.81 -1.44
C TRP A 260 4.59 7.42 -2.04
N GLY A 261 5.06 6.46 -1.24
CA GLY A 261 5.23 5.07 -1.62
C GLY A 261 4.28 4.14 -0.87
N VAL A 262 3.86 3.06 -1.51
CA VAL A 262 3.17 1.93 -0.88
C VAL A 262 3.98 0.67 -1.13
N LEU A 263 4.22 -0.07 -0.06
CA LEU A 263 4.92 -1.34 -0.10
C LEU A 263 3.99 -2.43 0.42
N LEU A 264 3.82 -3.49 -0.35
CA LEU A 264 3.03 -4.66 0.00
C LEU A 264 3.88 -5.91 -0.17
N ASN A 265 3.96 -6.74 0.87
CA ASN A 265 4.76 -7.97 0.86
C ASN A 265 6.21 -7.71 0.38
N ARG A 266 6.88 -6.74 0.98
CA ARG A 266 8.25 -6.30 0.65
C ARG A 266 8.44 -5.80 -0.79
N THR A 267 7.38 -5.45 -1.49
CA THR A 267 7.38 -5.01 -2.89
C THR A 267 6.74 -3.63 -3.01
N MET A 268 7.46 -2.67 -3.60
CA MET A 268 6.87 -1.38 -3.95
C MET A 268 5.82 -1.57 -5.05
N VAL A 269 4.62 -1.07 -4.80
CA VAL A 269 3.46 -1.18 -5.69
C VAL A 269 2.88 0.19 -6.00
N ASP A 270 2.07 0.30 -7.05
CA ASP A 270 1.46 1.56 -7.46
C ASP A 270 0.50 2.10 -6.37
N PRO A 271 0.84 3.22 -5.71
CA PRO A 271 0.00 3.80 -4.67
C PRO A 271 -1.41 4.16 -5.14
N ALA A 272 -1.60 4.46 -6.43
CA ALA A 272 -2.90 4.81 -7.00
C ALA A 272 -3.94 3.69 -6.81
N LEU A 273 -3.49 2.44 -6.71
CA LEU A 273 -4.39 1.29 -6.50
C LEU A 273 -5.04 1.28 -5.12
N PHE A 274 -4.46 1.96 -4.15
CA PHE A 274 -4.94 2.03 -2.77
C PHE A 274 -5.84 3.23 -2.51
N LEU A 275 -5.88 4.21 -3.40
CA LEU A 275 -6.72 5.39 -3.20
C LEU A 275 -8.20 5.03 -3.25
N ALA A 276 -8.97 5.63 -2.33
CA ALA A 276 -10.41 5.52 -2.33
C ALA A 276 -11.01 6.01 -3.67
N ALA A 277 -12.13 5.45 -4.08
CA ALA A 277 -12.80 5.87 -5.30
C ALA A 277 -13.20 7.36 -5.20
N GLY A 278 -12.80 8.15 -6.20
CA GLY A 278 -13.07 9.61 -6.24
C GLY A 278 -12.04 10.46 -5.50
N ALA A 279 -10.93 9.90 -5.03
CA ALA A 279 -9.82 10.61 -4.36
C ALA A 279 -8.78 11.16 -5.36
#